data_d7570d3d1c0bec2c0b6dcc4f4875dce7
#
_entry.id   d7570d3d1c0bec2c0b6dcc4f4875dce7
#
_cell.length_a   1.000
_cell.length_b   1.000
_cell.length_c   1.000
_cell.angle_alpha   90.00
_cell.angle_beta   90.00
_cell.angle_gamma   90.00
#
_symmetry.space_group_name_H-M   'P 1'
#
loop_
_entity.id
_entity.type
_entity.pdbx_description
1 polymer ?
#
loop_
_entity_poly.entity_id
_entity_poly.type
_entity_poly.pdbx_seq_one_letter_code
_entity_poly.pdbx_strand_id
1 'polypeptide(L)'
;MKQHTLWIEKYRSETLEQYIGNDAVKARIADCIASNDIPHFLFAGSAGTGKTTLAKLIVKNIKCDYLYINASDENGIDMIREKVKGFASTSTFQPLKVVILDESDFLTQPAQAALRNLIEEYSITTRFILTCNYIERLIEPLQSRCETHLLTPPSKGNVAKHVCTSILDVEGVQYEMADVAIIIKEYYPDVRSIIKVLQQNVRDGKLSVATLDANWIKQLIQILNKRDKNAWYQVRQLVADSQVDDFQTAYRYMFEHLNEFSYGHDAELSVILDDFIWRSGVVPDKEINFAAAIAKILETTKKQVI
;
A
#
# COMPACT_ATOMS: atom_id res chain seq x y z
N MET A 1 -20.76 19.60 7.31
CA MET A 1 -19.64 18.88 6.69
C MET A 1 -20.21 17.70 5.89
N LYS A 2 -19.85 17.53 4.60
CA LYS A 2 -20.22 16.31 3.86
C LYS A 2 -19.49 15.14 4.51
N GLN A 3 -20.20 14.18 5.07
CA GLN A 3 -19.61 12.94 5.54
C GLN A 3 -19.05 12.19 4.33
N HIS A 4 -17.75 11.89 4.34
CA HIS A 4 -17.16 11.05 3.32
C HIS A 4 -17.74 9.64 3.42
N THR A 5 -18.27 9.11 2.33
CA THR A 5 -18.80 7.75 2.25
C THR A 5 -17.65 6.72 2.26
N LEU A 6 -16.48 7.12 1.80
CA LEU A 6 -15.29 6.27 1.74
C LEU A 6 -14.57 6.26 3.10
N TRP A 7 -14.43 5.08 3.69
CA TRP A 7 -13.75 4.91 4.98
C TRP A 7 -12.30 5.37 4.97
N ILE A 8 -11.60 5.23 3.86
CA ILE A 8 -10.21 5.70 3.71
C ILE A 8 -10.09 7.21 4.00
N GLU A 9 -11.07 8.00 3.58
CA GLU A 9 -11.06 9.44 3.82
C GLU A 9 -11.74 9.81 5.15
N LYS A 10 -12.82 9.12 5.53
CA LYS A 10 -13.57 9.34 6.77
C LYS A 10 -12.71 9.08 8.02
N TYR A 11 -11.87 8.03 7.97
CA TYR A 11 -11.02 7.59 9.09
C TYR A 11 -9.54 7.94 8.89
N ARG A 12 -9.25 8.88 8.01
CA ARG A 12 -7.91 9.46 7.94
C ARG A 12 -7.61 10.17 9.26
N SER A 13 -6.48 9.83 9.90
CA SER A 13 -6.07 10.43 11.17
C SER A 13 -6.12 11.95 11.11
N GLU A 14 -6.84 12.56 12.03
CA GLU A 14 -6.98 14.02 12.17
C GLU A 14 -6.08 14.61 13.26
N THR A 15 -5.59 13.76 14.15
CA THR A 15 -4.66 14.12 15.24
C THR A 15 -3.48 13.15 15.28
N LEU A 16 -2.40 13.55 15.97
CA LEU A 16 -1.23 12.68 16.16
C LEU A 16 -1.54 11.45 17.00
N GLU A 17 -2.50 11.53 17.92
CA GLU A 17 -2.92 10.41 18.76
C GLU A 17 -3.61 9.32 17.93
N GLN A 18 -4.37 9.72 16.90
CA GLN A 18 -5.04 8.80 15.98
C GLN A 18 -4.06 8.16 15.00
N TYR A 19 -2.91 8.78 14.77
CA TYR A 19 -1.90 8.24 13.87
C TYR A 19 -1.21 7.02 14.52
N ILE A 20 -1.27 5.86 13.88
CA ILE A 20 -0.77 4.59 14.41
C ILE A 20 0.67 4.31 13.98
N GLY A 21 1.48 3.82 14.93
CA GLY A 21 2.89 3.47 14.68
C GLY A 21 3.83 4.67 14.66
N ASN A 22 5.10 4.40 14.40
CA ASN A 22 6.18 5.39 14.30
C ASN A 22 6.28 6.33 15.52
N ASP A 23 6.22 5.79 16.74
CA ASP A 23 6.08 6.57 17.97
C ASP A 23 7.23 7.58 18.19
N ALA A 24 8.45 7.24 17.80
CA ALA A 24 9.58 8.17 17.85
C ALA A 24 9.39 9.39 16.91
N VAL A 25 8.86 9.15 15.71
CA VAL A 25 8.55 10.23 14.75
C VAL A 25 7.38 11.08 15.26
N LYS A 26 6.36 10.47 15.85
CA LYS A 26 5.25 11.20 16.49
C LYS A 26 5.74 12.12 17.60
N ALA A 27 6.61 11.63 18.50
CA ALA A 27 7.19 12.43 19.56
C ALA A 27 7.97 13.64 19.01
N ARG A 28 8.82 13.39 18.00
CA ARG A 28 9.57 14.47 17.33
C ARG A 28 8.67 15.54 16.71
N ILE A 29 7.58 15.10 16.07
CA ILE A 29 6.60 16.03 15.47
C ILE A 29 5.81 16.79 16.55
N ALA A 30 5.46 16.14 17.66
CA ALA A 30 4.80 16.80 18.78
C ALA A 30 5.67 17.94 19.36
N ASP A 31 7.00 17.73 19.50
CA ASP A 31 7.94 18.76 19.92
C ASP A 31 8.00 19.93 18.92
N CYS A 32 8.00 19.62 17.63
CA CYS A 32 7.96 20.65 16.56
C CYS A 32 6.66 21.46 16.59
N ILE A 33 5.52 20.82 16.81
CA ILE A 33 4.22 21.50 16.93
C ILE A 33 4.20 22.40 18.17
N ALA A 34 4.72 21.90 19.30
CA ALA A 34 4.78 22.68 20.54
C ALA A 34 5.66 23.94 20.42
N SER A 35 6.76 23.86 19.68
CA SER A 35 7.65 24.99 19.39
C SER A 35 7.16 25.88 18.24
N ASN A 36 6.15 25.46 17.49
CA ASN A 36 5.69 26.05 16.25
C ASN A 36 6.83 26.31 15.23
N ASP A 37 7.82 25.46 15.24
CA ASP A 37 8.94 25.45 14.28
C ASP A 37 9.26 24.00 13.86
N ILE A 38 9.50 23.80 12.58
CA ILE A 38 9.82 22.50 12.00
C ILE A 38 11.09 22.58 11.16
N PRO A 39 11.88 21.52 11.07
CA PRO A 39 12.93 21.40 10.07
C PRO A 39 12.32 21.14 8.68
N HIS A 40 13.18 21.02 7.67
CA HIS A 40 12.75 20.38 6.41
C HIS A 40 12.64 18.89 6.67
N PHE A 41 11.49 18.30 6.40
CA PHE A 41 11.26 16.86 6.60
C PHE A 41 11.30 16.07 5.30
N LEU A 42 11.82 14.86 5.36
CA LEU A 42 11.69 13.84 4.33
C LEU A 42 11.11 12.57 4.96
N PHE A 43 9.86 12.25 4.63
CA PHE A 43 9.21 11.01 5.06
C PHE A 43 9.30 9.97 3.94
N ALA A 44 10.08 8.92 4.15
CA ALA A 44 10.24 7.81 3.22
C ALA A 44 9.63 6.52 3.78
N GLY A 45 9.16 5.64 2.91
CA GLY A 45 8.60 4.33 3.31
C GLY A 45 7.62 3.78 2.29
N SER A 46 7.19 2.54 2.45
CA SER A 46 6.26 1.87 1.53
C SER A 46 4.91 2.57 1.42
N ALA A 47 4.14 2.24 0.38
CA ALA A 47 2.78 2.74 0.22
C ALA A 47 1.91 2.39 1.44
N GLY A 48 0.95 3.27 1.79
CA GLY A 48 0.01 3.03 2.88
C GLY A 48 0.56 3.24 4.30
N THR A 49 1.83 3.66 4.50
CA THR A 49 2.43 3.91 5.83
C THR A 49 2.05 5.24 6.47
N GLY A 50 1.25 6.07 5.79
CA GLY A 50 0.74 7.31 6.36
C GLY A 50 1.61 8.56 6.15
N LYS A 51 2.60 8.56 5.23
CA LYS A 51 3.48 9.69 4.93
C LYS A 51 2.73 11.00 4.65
N THR A 52 1.82 10.99 3.68
CA THR A 52 0.99 12.14 3.30
C THR A 52 0.09 12.60 4.46
N THR A 53 -0.45 11.64 5.23
CA THR A 53 -1.26 11.95 6.41
C THR A 53 -0.44 12.70 7.44
N LEU A 54 0.78 12.24 7.72
CA LEU A 54 1.68 12.87 8.68
C LEU A 54 2.06 14.30 8.24
N ALA A 55 2.40 14.48 6.95
CA ALA A 55 2.69 15.82 6.39
C ALA A 55 1.50 16.78 6.57
N LYS A 56 0.27 16.32 6.30
CA LYS A 56 -0.95 17.11 6.49
C LYS A 56 -1.26 17.39 7.97
N LEU A 57 -0.98 16.44 8.87
CA LEU A 57 -1.15 16.65 10.31
C LEU A 57 -0.22 17.76 10.83
N ILE A 58 1.01 17.84 10.35
CA ILE A 58 1.94 18.88 10.75
C ILE A 58 1.37 20.27 10.40
N VAL A 59 1.04 20.51 9.13
CA VAL A 59 0.55 21.84 8.71
C VAL A 59 -0.81 22.20 9.30
N LYS A 60 -1.62 21.21 9.71
CA LYS A 60 -2.89 21.44 10.40
C LYS A 60 -2.69 21.92 11.85
N ASN A 61 -1.55 21.58 12.46
CA ASN A 61 -1.29 21.83 13.88
C ASN A 61 -0.25 22.95 14.14
N ILE A 62 0.35 23.53 13.13
CA ILE A 62 1.25 24.70 13.24
C ILE A 62 0.64 25.94 12.59
N LYS A 63 1.06 27.12 13.02
CA LYS A 63 0.64 28.40 12.43
C LYS A 63 1.46 28.66 11.17
N CYS A 64 0.94 28.25 10.00
CA CYS A 64 1.62 28.41 8.73
C CYS A 64 0.65 28.64 7.57
N ASP A 65 1.11 29.29 6.53
CA ASP A 65 0.53 29.14 5.19
C ASP A 65 1.18 27.93 4.52
N TYR A 66 0.42 27.13 3.78
CA TYR A 66 1.00 25.96 3.14
C TYR A 66 0.57 25.80 1.68
N LEU A 67 1.47 25.25 0.89
CA LEU A 67 1.25 24.82 -0.48
C LEU A 67 1.41 23.29 -0.54
N TYR A 68 0.40 22.59 -1.09
CA TYR A 68 0.45 21.15 -1.32
C TYR A 68 0.54 20.88 -2.83
N ILE A 69 1.53 20.10 -3.23
CA ILE A 69 1.73 19.64 -4.61
C ILE A 69 1.97 18.15 -4.59
N ASN A 70 1.28 17.41 -5.47
CA ASN A 70 1.60 16.02 -5.75
C ASN A 70 2.55 15.93 -6.95
N ALA A 71 3.76 15.44 -6.75
CA ALA A 71 4.77 15.35 -7.80
C ALA A 71 4.47 14.25 -8.84
N SER A 72 3.51 13.36 -8.57
CA SER A 72 3.04 12.42 -9.60
C SER A 72 2.17 13.10 -10.67
N ASP A 73 1.52 14.21 -10.34
CA ASP A 73 0.69 14.96 -11.28
C ASP A 73 1.54 15.98 -12.07
N GLU A 74 2.46 16.66 -11.38
CA GLU A 74 3.34 17.68 -11.97
C GLU A 74 4.76 17.53 -11.41
N ASN A 75 5.72 17.12 -12.21
CA ASN A 75 7.07 16.73 -11.77
C ASN A 75 8.21 17.54 -12.40
N GLY A 76 7.89 18.49 -13.29
CA GLY A 76 8.86 19.23 -14.05
C GLY A 76 9.52 20.38 -13.28
N ILE A 77 10.63 20.89 -13.84
CA ILE A 77 11.36 22.04 -13.27
C ILE A 77 10.51 23.32 -13.26
N ASP A 78 9.59 23.48 -14.21
CA ASP A 78 8.75 24.68 -14.34
C ASP A 78 7.77 24.76 -13.15
N MET A 79 7.20 23.64 -12.71
CA MET A 79 6.39 23.59 -11.50
C MET A 79 7.18 24.10 -10.28
N ILE A 80 8.44 23.69 -10.13
CA ILE A 80 9.31 24.15 -9.03
C ILE A 80 9.58 25.66 -9.14
N ARG A 81 9.86 26.15 -10.34
CA ARG A 81 10.18 27.58 -10.56
C ARG A 81 8.97 28.49 -10.43
N GLU A 82 7.82 28.07 -10.90
CA GLU A 82 6.62 28.93 -10.93
C GLU A 82 5.82 28.77 -9.61
N LYS A 83 5.41 27.55 -9.25
CA LYS A 83 4.53 27.34 -8.09
C LYS A 83 5.29 27.41 -6.79
N VAL A 84 6.37 26.63 -6.65
CA VAL A 84 7.10 26.53 -5.37
C VAL A 84 7.83 27.84 -5.09
N LYS A 85 8.61 28.37 -6.04
CA LYS A 85 9.30 29.64 -5.88
C LYS A 85 8.33 30.80 -5.73
N GLY A 86 7.26 30.85 -6.54
CA GLY A 86 6.21 31.85 -6.43
C GLY A 86 5.62 31.90 -5.01
N PHE A 87 5.24 30.74 -4.45
CA PHE A 87 4.74 30.67 -3.07
C PHE A 87 5.81 31.07 -2.05
N ALA A 88 7.03 30.57 -2.15
CA ALA A 88 8.11 30.87 -1.19
C ALA A 88 8.47 32.35 -1.15
N SER A 89 8.45 33.04 -2.29
CA SER A 89 8.81 34.50 -2.43
C SER A 89 7.72 35.44 -1.99
N THR A 90 6.44 35.03 -1.88
CA THR A 90 5.35 35.94 -1.45
C THR A 90 5.46 36.26 0.05
N SER A 91 4.89 37.39 0.46
CA SER A 91 4.75 37.75 1.87
C SER A 91 3.61 36.94 2.51
N THR A 92 3.71 36.65 3.80
CA THR A 92 2.68 35.97 4.59
C THR A 92 2.47 36.70 5.91
N PHE A 93 1.26 36.60 6.48
CA PHE A 93 0.98 37.06 7.85
C PHE A 93 1.24 35.96 8.90
N GLN A 94 1.49 34.73 8.45
CA GLN A 94 1.85 33.63 9.35
C GLN A 94 3.35 33.61 9.64
N PRO A 95 3.77 33.07 10.78
CA PRO A 95 5.19 33.01 11.15
C PRO A 95 6.01 32.12 10.21
N LEU A 96 5.37 31.18 9.51
CA LEU A 96 6.05 30.19 8.71
C LEU A 96 5.24 29.86 7.44
N LYS A 97 5.95 29.52 6.35
CA LYS A 97 5.38 28.86 5.18
C LYS A 97 5.82 27.42 5.10
N VAL A 98 4.97 26.56 4.59
CA VAL A 98 5.31 25.14 4.39
C VAL A 98 4.96 24.72 2.97
N VAL A 99 5.90 24.08 2.29
CA VAL A 99 5.66 23.43 1.01
C VAL A 99 5.67 21.93 1.22
N ILE A 100 4.56 21.27 0.93
CA ILE A 100 4.44 19.82 0.92
C ILE A 100 4.58 19.35 -0.52
N LEU A 101 5.60 18.53 -0.78
CA LEU A 101 5.80 17.83 -2.06
C LEU A 101 5.55 16.35 -1.82
N ASP A 102 4.36 15.89 -2.14
CA ASP A 102 3.97 14.49 -2.01
C ASP A 102 4.49 13.68 -3.20
N GLU A 103 4.89 12.45 -2.97
CA GLU A 103 5.48 11.56 -3.99
C GLU A 103 6.69 12.16 -4.72
N SER A 104 7.60 12.80 -3.98
CA SER A 104 8.76 13.54 -4.52
C SER A 104 9.73 12.69 -5.32
N ASP A 105 9.69 11.37 -5.19
CA ASP A 105 10.43 10.40 -6.00
C ASP A 105 10.01 10.36 -7.48
N PHE A 106 8.90 11.03 -7.86
CA PHE A 106 8.51 11.26 -9.24
C PHE A 106 9.13 12.53 -9.84
N LEU A 107 9.71 13.43 -9.03
CA LEU A 107 10.36 14.64 -9.54
C LEU A 107 11.50 14.30 -10.51
N THR A 108 11.56 15.02 -11.63
CA THR A 108 12.70 14.93 -12.56
C THR A 108 13.98 15.40 -11.88
N GLN A 109 15.14 14.90 -12.30
CA GLN A 109 16.43 15.33 -11.74
C GLN A 109 16.67 16.84 -11.82
N PRO A 110 16.33 17.55 -12.93
CA PRO A 110 16.41 19.01 -12.97
C PRO A 110 15.47 19.70 -11.97
N ALA A 111 14.27 19.15 -11.72
CA ALA A 111 13.35 19.68 -10.72
C ALA A 111 13.91 19.51 -9.30
N GLN A 112 14.49 18.35 -8.98
CA GLN A 112 15.15 18.10 -7.69
C GLN A 112 16.34 19.04 -7.47
N ALA A 113 17.16 19.30 -8.49
CA ALA A 113 18.28 20.24 -8.39
C ALA A 113 17.80 21.68 -8.17
N ALA A 114 16.70 22.10 -8.83
CA ALA A 114 16.09 23.41 -8.61
C ALA A 114 15.51 23.52 -7.19
N LEU A 115 14.81 22.47 -6.72
CA LEU A 115 14.24 22.41 -5.36
C LEU A 115 15.32 22.54 -4.29
N ARG A 116 16.47 21.85 -4.44
CA ARG A 116 17.61 21.99 -3.54
C ARG A 116 18.02 23.45 -3.35
N ASN A 117 18.11 24.21 -4.44
CA ASN A 117 18.48 25.62 -4.37
C ASN A 117 17.43 26.46 -3.64
N LEU A 118 16.14 26.17 -3.86
CA LEU A 118 15.05 26.87 -3.17
C LEU A 118 15.01 26.57 -1.66
N ILE A 119 15.33 25.33 -1.25
CA ILE A 119 15.43 24.97 0.15
C ILE A 119 16.51 25.82 0.85
N GLU A 120 17.65 26.09 0.21
CA GLU A 120 18.70 26.95 0.74
C GLU A 120 18.27 28.41 0.74
N GLU A 121 17.76 28.90 -0.39
CA GLU A 121 17.39 30.31 -0.60
C GLU A 121 16.31 30.79 0.38
N TYR A 122 15.31 29.92 0.67
CA TYR A 122 14.16 30.28 1.51
C TYR A 122 14.15 29.60 2.88
N SER A 123 15.29 29.05 3.35
CA SER A 123 15.39 28.30 4.61
C SER A 123 14.92 29.05 5.86
N ILE A 124 14.95 30.38 5.86
CA ILE A 124 14.53 31.23 6.99
C ILE A 124 12.99 31.28 7.09
N THR A 125 12.30 31.40 5.96
CA THR A 125 10.87 31.69 5.91
C THR A 125 9.99 30.52 5.49
N THR A 126 10.58 29.51 4.88
CA THR A 126 9.84 28.39 4.27
C THR A 126 10.44 27.06 4.68
N ARG A 127 9.60 26.13 5.09
CA ARG A 127 9.96 24.74 5.34
C ARG A 127 9.41 23.85 4.26
N PHE A 128 10.08 22.73 4.02
CA PHE A 128 9.72 21.77 3.01
C PHE A 128 9.46 20.42 3.67
N ILE A 129 8.34 19.79 3.32
CA ILE A 129 8.00 18.44 3.73
C ILE A 129 7.90 17.61 2.45
N LEU A 130 8.84 16.70 2.28
CA LEU A 130 8.89 15.79 1.16
C LEU A 130 8.37 14.42 1.59
N THR A 131 7.61 13.75 0.75
CA THR A 131 7.29 12.33 0.94
C THR A 131 7.79 11.53 -0.26
N CYS A 132 8.22 10.29 -0.06
CA CYS A 132 8.62 9.40 -1.14
C CYS A 132 8.39 7.93 -0.78
N ASN A 133 8.20 7.09 -1.79
CA ASN A 133 8.20 5.66 -1.63
C ASN A 133 9.62 5.09 -1.76
N TYR A 134 10.42 5.66 -2.65
CA TYR A 134 11.76 5.21 -3.03
C TYR A 134 12.76 6.32 -2.79
N ILE A 135 13.43 6.31 -1.63
CA ILE A 135 14.38 7.36 -1.23
C ILE A 135 15.59 7.43 -2.18
N GLU A 136 15.98 6.30 -2.75
CA GLU A 136 17.09 6.18 -3.71
C GLU A 136 16.84 6.91 -5.04
N ARG A 137 15.61 7.33 -5.33
CA ARG A 137 15.29 8.16 -6.49
C ARG A 137 15.50 9.65 -6.24
N LEU A 138 15.68 10.05 -4.98
CA LEU A 138 16.00 11.42 -4.61
C LEU A 138 17.53 11.62 -4.63
N ILE A 139 17.98 12.74 -5.18
CA ILE A 139 19.41 13.07 -5.17
C ILE A 139 19.91 13.28 -3.74
N GLU A 140 21.11 12.79 -3.43
CA GLU A 140 21.73 12.89 -2.11
C GLU A 140 21.80 14.34 -1.55
N PRO A 141 22.13 15.37 -2.38
CA PRO A 141 22.12 16.76 -1.91
C PRO A 141 20.75 17.27 -1.45
N LEU A 142 19.64 16.69 -1.89
CA LEU A 142 18.30 17.01 -1.43
C LEU A 142 18.01 16.30 -0.10
N GLN A 143 18.38 15.01 -0.01
CA GLN A 143 18.20 14.23 1.22
C GLN A 143 18.98 14.84 2.40
N SER A 144 20.23 15.28 2.18
CA SER A 144 21.09 15.83 3.23
C SER A 144 20.60 17.16 3.82
N ARG A 145 19.66 17.84 3.17
CA ARG A 145 19.03 19.07 3.65
C ARG A 145 17.75 18.86 4.44
N CYS A 146 17.29 17.62 4.51
CA CYS A 146 16.07 17.25 5.21
C CYS A 146 16.36 16.34 6.40
N GLU A 147 15.60 16.50 7.46
CA GLU A 147 15.53 15.51 8.54
C GLU A 147 14.75 14.31 8.02
N THR A 148 15.46 13.22 7.72
CA THR A 148 14.89 12.04 7.07
C THR A 148 14.34 11.05 8.09
N HIS A 149 13.08 10.65 7.92
CA HIS A 149 12.42 9.65 8.73
C HIS A 149 11.93 8.49 7.84
N LEU A 150 12.44 7.30 8.11
CA LEU A 150 11.96 6.07 7.49
C LEU A 150 10.73 5.58 8.26
N LEU A 151 9.55 5.74 7.65
CA LEU A 151 8.29 5.30 8.25
C LEU A 151 8.10 3.80 8.01
N THR A 152 7.99 3.07 9.10
CA THR A 152 7.68 1.65 9.07
C THR A 152 6.19 1.41 9.20
N PRO A 153 5.66 0.36 8.57
CA PRO A 153 4.26 -0.02 8.78
C PRO A 153 3.99 -0.29 10.27
N PRO A 154 2.83 0.12 10.80
CA PRO A 154 2.43 -0.25 12.15
C PRO A 154 2.36 -1.77 12.30
N SER A 155 2.60 -2.31 13.50
CA SER A 155 2.46 -3.75 13.72
C SER A 155 1.07 -4.26 13.34
N LYS A 156 0.96 -5.50 12.87
CA LYS A 156 -0.35 -6.12 12.52
C LYS A 156 -1.35 -6.02 13.67
N GLY A 157 -0.89 -6.15 14.93
CA GLY A 157 -1.74 -6.01 16.11
C GLY A 157 -2.27 -4.59 16.28
N ASN A 158 -1.44 -3.56 16.06
CA ASN A 158 -1.86 -2.17 16.12
C ASN A 158 -2.85 -1.83 14.99
N VAL A 159 -2.62 -2.38 13.78
CA VAL A 159 -3.57 -2.23 12.66
C VAL A 159 -4.91 -2.89 13.01
N ALA A 160 -4.90 -4.13 13.51
CA ALA A 160 -6.11 -4.84 13.92
C ALA A 160 -6.89 -4.06 14.98
N LYS A 161 -6.21 -3.61 16.05
CA LYS A 161 -6.83 -2.79 17.09
C LYS A 161 -7.46 -1.54 16.49
N HIS A 162 -6.74 -0.81 15.66
CA HIS A 162 -7.23 0.43 15.04
C HIS A 162 -8.46 0.19 14.17
N VAL A 163 -8.43 -0.78 13.25
CA VAL A 163 -9.57 -1.02 12.36
C VAL A 163 -10.80 -1.51 13.11
N CYS A 164 -10.63 -2.31 14.17
CA CYS A 164 -11.74 -2.77 15.00
C CYS A 164 -12.35 -1.61 15.80
N THR A 165 -11.54 -0.93 16.63
CA THR A 165 -12.07 0.06 17.59
C THR A 165 -12.39 1.40 16.97
N SER A 166 -11.66 1.82 15.93
CA SER A 166 -11.82 3.16 15.36
C SER A 166 -12.68 3.18 14.09
N ILE A 167 -12.92 2.01 13.49
CA ILE A 167 -13.69 1.92 12.24
C ILE A 167 -14.90 1.01 12.41
N LEU A 168 -14.73 -0.29 12.63
CA LEU A 168 -15.81 -1.27 12.63
C LEU A 168 -16.80 -1.03 13.77
N ASP A 169 -16.31 -0.79 14.99
CA ASP A 169 -17.15 -0.49 16.15
C ASP A 169 -17.91 0.83 15.96
N VAL A 170 -17.25 1.86 15.40
CA VAL A 170 -17.85 3.18 15.13
C VAL A 170 -18.92 3.09 14.04
N GLU A 171 -18.73 2.25 13.02
CA GLU A 171 -19.74 2.00 11.98
C GLU A 171 -20.84 1.03 12.42
N GLY A 172 -20.73 0.44 13.62
CA GLY A 172 -21.69 -0.53 14.13
C GLY A 172 -21.69 -1.85 13.35
N VAL A 173 -20.56 -2.20 12.74
CA VAL A 173 -20.41 -3.43 11.95
C VAL A 173 -20.19 -4.62 12.88
N GLN A 174 -20.96 -5.68 12.69
CA GLN A 174 -20.68 -6.98 13.32
C GLN A 174 -19.54 -7.69 12.59
N TYR A 175 -18.52 -8.17 13.31
CA TYR A 175 -17.38 -8.84 12.72
C TYR A 175 -16.83 -9.96 13.61
N GLU A 176 -16.16 -10.91 12.99
CA GLU A 176 -15.32 -11.90 13.68
C GLU A 176 -13.85 -11.53 13.53
N MET A 177 -13.05 -11.69 14.59
CA MET A 177 -11.62 -11.39 14.54
C MET A 177 -10.89 -12.22 13.48
N ALA A 178 -11.40 -13.41 13.15
CA ALA A 178 -10.85 -14.26 12.09
C ALA A 178 -10.92 -13.57 10.73
N ASP A 179 -12.05 -12.94 10.39
CA ASP A 179 -12.25 -12.22 9.12
C ASP A 179 -11.32 -11.00 9.02
N VAL A 180 -11.21 -10.23 10.10
CA VAL A 180 -10.28 -9.10 10.17
C VAL A 180 -8.83 -9.56 10.00
N ALA A 181 -8.45 -10.67 10.65
CA ALA A 181 -7.10 -11.22 10.57
C ALA A 181 -6.75 -11.70 9.15
N ILE A 182 -7.71 -12.28 8.41
CA ILE A 182 -7.53 -12.69 7.00
C ILE A 182 -7.22 -11.47 6.14
N ILE A 183 -8.01 -10.41 6.22
CA ILE A 183 -7.79 -9.17 5.43
C ILE A 183 -6.44 -8.55 5.78
N ILE A 184 -6.10 -8.45 7.07
CA ILE A 184 -4.81 -7.89 7.48
C ILE A 184 -3.65 -8.77 6.97
N LYS A 185 -3.75 -10.09 7.05
CA LYS A 185 -2.69 -10.99 6.57
C LYS A 185 -2.41 -10.78 5.09
N GLU A 186 -3.45 -10.58 4.30
CA GLU A 186 -3.38 -10.48 2.83
C GLU A 186 -2.86 -9.11 2.36
N TYR A 187 -3.37 -8.02 2.94
CA TYR A 187 -3.08 -6.66 2.45
C TYR A 187 -2.01 -5.91 3.24
N TYR A 188 -1.51 -6.49 4.35
CA TYR A 188 -0.39 -5.88 5.08
C TYR A 188 0.89 -5.89 4.22
N PRO A 189 1.64 -4.77 4.15
CA PRO A 189 1.64 -3.63 5.08
C PRO A 189 0.76 -2.43 4.68
N ASP A 190 -0.01 -2.49 3.62
CA ASP A 190 -0.80 -1.36 3.14
C ASP A 190 -2.10 -1.20 3.93
N VAL A 191 -2.07 -0.31 4.94
CA VAL A 191 -3.24 0.00 5.78
C VAL A 191 -4.39 0.61 4.97
N ARG A 192 -4.10 1.36 3.90
CA ARG A 192 -5.12 1.95 3.02
C ARG A 192 -5.93 0.86 2.32
N SER A 193 -5.24 -0.14 1.76
CA SER A 193 -5.89 -1.30 1.13
C SER A 193 -6.68 -2.13 2.13
N ILE A 194 -6.18 -2.32 3.35
CA ILE A 194 -6.91 -3.00 4.44
C ILE A 194 -8.24 -2.31 4.70
N ILE A 195 -8.27 -0.98 4.91
CA ILE A 195 -9.49 -0.22 5.18
C ILE A 195 -10.45 -0.28 3.99
N LYS A 196 -9.95 -0.17 2.76
CA LYS A 196 -10.74 -0.29 1.54
C LYS A 196 -11.45 -1.65 1.45
N VAL A 197 -10.70 -2.73 1.65
CA VAL A 197 -11.22 -4.09 1.55
C VAL A 197 -12.19 -4.40 2.68
N LEU A 198 -11.93 -3.91 3.91
CA LEU A 198 -12.92 -4.00 4.99
C LEU A 198 -14.24 -3.38 4.58
N GLN A 199 -14.25 -2.15 4.04
CA GLN A 199 -15.48 -1.48 3.59
C GLN A 199 -16.20 -2.26 2.49
N GLN A 200 -15.47 -2.84 1.54
CA GLN A 200 -16.03 -3.61 0.42
C GLN A 200 -16.70 -4.91 0.87
N ASN A 201 -16.23 -5.49 1.98
CA ASN A 201 -16.73 -6.76 2.51
C ASN A 201 -17.80 -6.59 3.61
N VAL A 202 -18.23 -5.36 3.91
CA VAL A 202 -19.37 -5.12 4.79
C VAL A 202 -20.65 -5.14 3.96
N ARG A 203 -21.55 -6.06 4.31
CA ARG A 203 -22.90 -6.18 3.72
C ARG A 203 -23.91 -6.29 4.86
N ASP A 204 -25.00 -5.54 4.79
CA ASP A 204 -26.08 -5.54 5.78
C ASP A 204 -25.59 -5.36 7.23
N GLY A 205 -24.56 -4.51 7.43
CA GLY A 205 -23.99 -4.23 8.75
C GLY A 205 -23.12 -5.36 9.32
N LYS A 206 -22.74 -6.36 8.52
CA LYS A 206 -21.85 -7.45 8.92
C LYS A 206 -20.64 -7.54 8.00
N LEU A 207 -19.44 -7.65 8.58
CA LEU A 207 -18.24 -8.01 7.84
C LEU A 207 -18.34 -9.51 7.48
N SER A 208 -18.27 -9.80 6.22
CA SER A 208 -18.25 -11.18 5.72
C SER A 208 -17.15 -11.27 4.67
N VAL A 209 -15.99 -11.72 5.11
CA VAL A 209 -14.95 -12.14 4.17
C VAL A 209 -15.45 -13.44 3.58
N ALA A 210 -15.87 -13.39 2.32
CA ALA A 210 -16.29 -14.59 1.64
C ALA A 210 -15.10 -15.56 1.66
N THR A 211 -15.19 -16.58 2.52
CA THR A 211 -14.26 -17.70 2.58
C THR A 211 -14.33 -18.57 1.30
N LEU A 212 -15.01 -18.05 0.28
CA LEU A 212 -15.14 -18.67 -1.04
C LEU A 212 -13.74 -18.91 -1.65
N ASP A 213 -12.82 -17.97 -1.52
CA ASP A 213 -11.48 -18.11 -2.09
C ASP A 213 -10.64 -19.16 -1.39
N ALA A 214 -10.73 -19.28 -0.06
CA ALA A 214 -9.94 -20.27 0.68
C ALA A 214 -10.44 -21.70 0.49
N ASN A 215 -11.74 -21.91 0.23
CA ASN A 215 -12.29 -23.26 0.13
C ASN A 215 -12.02 -23.88 -1.25
N TRP A 216 -12.21 -23.14 -2.34
CA TRP A 216 -11.91 -23.66 -3.67
C TRP A 216 -10.41 -23.90 -3.89
N ILE A 217 -9.53 -23.03 -3.33
CA ILE A 217 -8.08 -23.21 -3.42
C ILE A 217 -7.62 -24.47 -2.66
N LYS A 218 -8.19 -24.75 -1.49
CA LYS A 218 -7.93 -26.01 -0.79
C LYS A 218 -8.42 -27.23 -1.58
N GLN A 219 -9.61 -27.14 -2.18
CA GLN A 219 -10.13 -28.17 -3.06
C GLN A 219 -9.25 -28.35 -4.30
N LEU A 220 -8.72 -27.24 -4.87
CA LEU A 220 -7.76 -27.30 -5.97
C LEU A 220 -6.55 -28.17 -5.60
N ILE A 221 -5.89 -27.90 -4.45
CA ILE A 221 -4.75 -28.69 -4.01
C ILE A 221 -5.14 -30.18 -3.81
N GLN A 222 -6.31 -30.44 -3.25
CA GLN A 222 -6.81 -31.83 -3.10
C GLN A 222 -7.02 -32.53 -4.45
N ILE A 223 -7.53 -31.81 -5.47
CA ILE A 223 -7.69 -32.36 -6.82
C ILE A 223 -6.33 -32.67 -7.44
N LEU A 224 -5.37 -31.74 -7.32
CA LEU A 224 -4.01 -31.92 -7.84
C LEU A 224 -3.30 -33.09 -7.17
N ASN A 225 -3.49 -33.26 -5.85
CA ASN A 225 -2.89 -34.33 -5.07
C ASN A 225 -3.48 -35.72 -5.41
N LYS A 226 -4.76 -35.82 -5.83
CA LYS A 226 -5.39 -37.11 -6.17
C LYS A 226 -4.90 -37.74 -7.47
N ARG A 227 -4.24 -37.00 -8.35
CA ARG A 227 -3.75 -37.45 -9.67
C ARG A 227 -4.83 -38.13 -10.56
N ASP A 228 -6.09 -37.71 -10.42
CA ASP A 228 -7.17 -38.24 -11.25
C ASP A 228 -6.91 -37.92 -12.74
N LYS A 229 -7.27 -38.85 -13.63
CA LYS A 229 -7.22 -38.61 -15.10
C LYS A 229 -8.07 -37.43 -15.52
N ASN A 230 -9.09 -37.09 -14.76
CA ASN A 230 -10.02 -35.99 -15.01
C ASN A 230 -9.67 -34.73 -14.18
N ALA A 231 -8.52 -34.67 -13.48
CA ALA A 231 -8.16 -33.56 -12.59
C ALA A 231 -8.27 -32.19 -13.29
N TRP A 232 -7.85 -32.09 -14.54
CA TRP A 232 -7.96 -30.84 -15.30
C TRP A 232 -9.42 -30.37 -15.49
N TYR A 233 -10.33 -31.27 -15.80
CA TYR A 233 -11.75 -30.96 -15.93
C TYR A 233 -12.39 -30.62 -14.58
N GLN A 234 -11.99 -31.31 -13.51
CA GLN A 234 -12.45 -31.03 -12.15
C GLN A 234 -12.00 -29.64 -11.69
N VAL A 235 -10.78 -29.24 -12.00
CA VAL A 235 -10.30 -27.88 -11.69
C VAL A 235 -11.06 -26.83 -12.46
N ARG A 236 -11.31 -27.02 -13.76
CA ARG A 236 -12.12 -26.09 -14.56
C ARG A 236 -13.54 -25.94 -14.03
N GLN A 237 -14.17 -27.04 -13.65
CA GLN A 237 -15.51 -26.99 -13.06
C GLN A 237 -15.49 -26.25 -11.73
N LEU A 238 -14.48 -26.52 -10.87
CA LEU A 238 -14.30 -25.83 -9.59
C LEU A 238 -14.13 -24.32 -9.77
N VAL A 239 -13.36 -23.88 -10.77
CA VAL A 239 -13.17 -22.46 -11.08
C VAL A 239 -14.48 -21.82 -11.53
N ALA A 240 -15.22 -22.48 -12.44
CA ALA A 240 -16.49 -22.00 -12.94
C ALA A 240 -17.55 -21.87 -11.82
N ASP A 241 -17.64 -22.88 -10.95
CA ASP A 241 -18.57 -22.91 -9.82
C ASP A 241 -18.24 -21.85 -8.76
N SER A 242 -16.96 -21.51 -8.62
CA SER A 242 -16.47 -20.54 -7.64
C SER A 242 -16.47 -19.08 -8.14
N GLN A 243 -16.78 -18.84 -9.42
CA GLN A 243 -16.82 -17.50 -10.04
C GLN A 243 -15.54 -16.68 -9.77
N VAL A 244 -14.39 -17.29 -9.99
CA VAL A 244 -13.08 -16.68 -9.66
C VAL A 244 -12.67 -15.70 -10.76
N ASP A 245 -12.44 -14.44 -10.40
CA ASP A 245 -11.97 -13.38 -11.31
C ASP A 245 -10.45 -13.12 -11.18
N ASP A 246 -9.84 -13.43 -10.01
CA ASP A 246 -8.42 -13.24 -9.77
C ASP A 246 -7.74 -14.54 -9.28
N PHE A 247 -6.74 -14.97 -10.04
CA PHE A 247 -6.00 -16.21 -9.79
C PHE A 247 -4.67 -15.99 -9.08
N GLN A 248 -4.27 -14.77 -8.74
CA GLN A 248 -2.98 -14.50 -8.10
C GLN A 248 -2.88 -15.16 -6.73
N THR A 249 -3.94 -15.11 -5.94
CA THR A 249 -4.02 -15.78 -4.64
C THR A 249 -3.87 -17.30 -4.78
N ALA A 250 -4.46 -17.89 -5.82
CA ALA A 250 -4.34 -19.32 -6.08
C ALA A 250 -2.91 -19.72 -6.45
N TYR A 251 -2.24 -18.99 -7.33
CA TYR A 251 -0.83 -19.23 -7.66
C TYR A 251 0.06 -19.14 -6.42
N ARG A 252 -0.15 -18.12 -5.59
CA ARG A 252 0.61 -17.94 -4.34
C ARG A 252 0.41 -19.09 -3.38
N TYR A 253 -0.83 -19.50 -3.18
CA TYR A 253 -1.19 -20.63 -2.31
C TYR A 253 -0.60 -21.95 -2.84
N MET A 254 -0.67 -22.19 -4.16
CA MET A 254 -0.03 -23.35 -4.79
C MET A 254 1.47 -23.37 -4.55
N PHE A 255 2.16 -22.22 -4.65
CA PHE A 255 3.59 -22.12 -4.35
C PHE A 255 3.90 -22.44 -2.89
N GLU A 256 3.10 -21.95 -1.94
CA GLU A 256 3.28 -22.20 -0.50
C GLU A 256 3.01 -23.67 -0.11
N HIS A 257 2.24 -24.41 -0.93
CA HIS A 257 1.84 -25.80 -0.67
C HIS A 257 2.36 -26.78 -1.75
N LEU A 258 3.45 -26.43 -2.42
CA LEU A 258 4.05 -27.26 -3.49
C LEU A 258 4.30 -28.70 -3.04
N ASN A 259 4.79 -28.89 -1.84
CA ASN A 259 5.10 -30.19 -1.26
C ASN A 259 3.89 -31.15 -1.20
N GLU A 260 2.65 -30.66 -1.26
CA GLU A 260 1.45 -31.48 -1.21
C GLU A 260 1.11 -32.14 -2.55
N PHE A 261 1.56 -31.55 -3.70
CA PHE A 261 1.17 -32.04 -5.03
C PHE A 261 2.31 -32.10 -6.05
N SER A 262 3.53 -31.68 -5.69
CA SER A 262 4.68 -31.61 -6.61
C SER A 262 5.31 -32.96 -6.90
N TYR A 263 5.23 -33.89 -5.96
CA TYR A 263 5.85 -35.21 -6.02
C TYR A 263 7.35 -35.20 -6.33
N GLY A 264 8.06 -34.21 -5.76
CA GLY A 264 9.50 -34.02 -5.95
C GLY A 264 9.88 -33.12 -7.10
N HIS A 265 8.92 -32.53 -7.81
CA HIS A 265 9.14 -31.57 -8.89
C HIS A 265 9.03 -30.11 -8.44
N ASP A 266 9.33 -29.79 -7.15
CA ASP A 266 9.15 -28.46 -6.57
C ASP A 266 9.81 -27.35 -7.38
N ALA A 267 11.06 -27.56 -7.82
CA ALA A 267 11.80 -26.58 -8.59
C ALA A 267 11.19 -26.33 -9.99
N GLU A 268 10.79 -27.40 -10.69
CA GLU A 268 10.15 -27.30 -11.99
C GLU A 268 8.79 -26.62 -11.91
N LEU A 269 7.98 -26.95 -10.92
CA LEU A 269 6.68 -26.32 -10.70
C LEU A 269 6.81 -24.86 -10.26
N SER A 270 7.86 -24.50 -9.53
CA SER A 270 8.12 -23.09 -9.18
C SER A 270 8.37 -22.23 -10.42
N VAL A 271 9.15 -22.74 -11.37
CA VAL A 271 9.40 -22.05 -12.66
C VAL A 271 8.12 -21.93 -13.48
N ILE A 272 7.29 -22.99 -13.51
CA ILE A 272 6.00 -22.96 -14.21
C ILE A 272 5.08 -21.92 -13.58
N LEU A 273 4.98 -21.87 -12.25
CA LEU A 273 4.15 -20.90 -11.55
C LEU A 273 4.60 -19.47 -11.82
N ASP A 274 5.91 -19.19 -11.79
CA ASP A 274 6.45 -17.86 -12.08
C ASP A 274 6.10 -17.38 -13.50
N ASP A 275 6.30 -18.25 -14.51
CA ASP A 275 5.95 -17.95 -15.91
C ASP A 275 4.45 -17.61 -16.07
N PHE A 276 3.55 -18.37 -15.46
CA PHE A 276 2.12 -18.14 -15.56
C PHE A 276 1.62 -16.96 -14.71
N ILE A 277 2.26 -16.66 -13.59
CA ILE A 277 2.03 -15.44 -12.80
C ILE A 277 2.38 -14.21 -13.64
N TRP A 278 3.56 -14.20 -14.27
CA TRP A 278 3.98 -13.10 -15.15
C TRP A 278 3.00 -12.92 -16.32
N ARG A 279 2.63 -14.02 -16.99
CA ARG A 279 1.65 -13.99 -18.08
C ARG A 279 0.29 -13.45 -17.64
N SER A 280 -0.16 -13.76 -16.43
CA SER A 280 -1.46 -13.29 -15.92
C SER A 280 -1.58 -11.76 -15.86
N GLY A 281 -0.44 -11.04 -15.81
CA GLY A 281 -0.40 -9.57 -15.87
C GLY A 281 -0.61 -8.98 -17.27
N VAL A 282 -0.45 -9.78 -18.35
CA VAL A 282 -0.47 -9.28 -19.73
C VAL A 282 -1.52 -9.96 -20.62
N VAL A 283 -2.08 -11.10 -20.22
CA VAL A 283 -3.10 -11.82 -21.03
C VAL A 283 -4.49 -11.24 -20.79
N PRO A 284 -5.32 -11.16 -21.83
CA PRO A 284 -6.71 -10.70 -21.71
C PRO A 284 -7.58 -11.63 -20.87
N ASP A 285 -7.35 -12.95 -20.97
CA ASP A 285 -8.14 -13.99 -20.31
C ASP A 285 -7.30 -14.74 -19.28
N LYS A 286 -7.55 -14.42 -18.02
CA LYS A 286 -6.84 -15.00 -16.89
C LYS A 286 -7.27 -16.44 -16.60
N GLU A 287 -8.51 -16.81 -16.91
CA GLU A 287 -9.01 -18.18 -16.72
C GLU A 287 -8.33 -19.16 -17.67
N ILE A 288 -8.19 -18.80 -18.94
CA ILE A 288 -7.45 -19.62 -19.92
C ILE A 288 -6.00 -19.78 -19.50
N ASN A 289 -5.36 -18.70 -19.03
CA ASN A 289 -3.99 -18.75 -18.53
C ASN A 289 -3.85 -19.70 -17.33
N PHE A 290 -4.77 -19.62 -16.38
CA PHE A 290 -4.79 -20.50 -15.21
C PHE A 290 -5.02 -21.97 -15.61
N ALA A 291 -5.98 -22.25 -16.49
CA ALA A 291 -6.23 -23.59 -17.00
C ALA A 291 -5.03 -24.20 -17.72
N ALA A 292 -4.26 -23.37 -18.45
CA ALA A 292 -3.01 -23.79 -19.10
C ALA A 292 -1.90 -24.08 -18.06
N ALA A 293 -1.81 -23.30 -16.99
CA ALA A 293 -0.89 -23.57 -15.89
C ALA A 293 -1.17 -24.93 -15.23
N ILE A 294 -2.44 -25.22 -14.92
CA ILE A 294 -2.88 -26.49 -14.36
C ILE A 294 -2.54 -27.67 -15.31
N ALA A 295 -2.77 -27.51 -16.61
CA ALA A 295 -2.44 -28.54 -17.59
C ALA A 295 -0.92 -28.85 -17.57
N LYS A 296 -0.09 -27.80 -17.49
CA LYS A 296 1.37 -27.92 -17.45
C LYS A 296 1.87 -28.59 -16.18
N ILE A 297 1.30 -28.21 -15.02
CA ILE A 297 1.58 -28.83 -13.72
C ILE A 297 1.24 -30.32 -13.75
N LEU A 298 0.05 -30.70 -14.23
CA LEU A 298 -0.38 -32.09 -14.34
C LEU A 298 0.48 -32.90 -15.31
N GLU A 299 0.96 -32.31 -16.40
CA GLU A 299 1.90 -32.95 -17.33
C GLU A 299 3.26 -33.21 -16.65
N THR A 300 3.81 -32.22 -15.95
CA THR A 300 5.10 -32.35 -15.26
C THR A 300 5.06 -33.40 -14.17
N THR A 301 4.01 -33.40 -13.36
CA THR A 301 3.86 -34.39 -12.26
C THR A 301 3.52 -35.82 -12.72
N LYS A 302 3.12 -36.02 -13.99
CA LYS A 302 2.88 -37.33 -14.57
C LYS A 302 4.15 -38.08 -15.02
N LYS A 303 5.26 -37.42 -15.23
CA LYS A 303 6.48 -37.95 -15.87
C LYS A 303 7.29 -38.97 -15.05
N GLN A 304 6.84 -39.40 -13.87
CA GLN A 304 7.51 -40.49 -13.14
C GLN A 304 6.53 -41.62 -12.75
N VAL A 305 6.20 -42.45 -13.71
CA VAL A 305 5.87 -43.85 -13.47
C VAL A 305 6.56 -44.66 -14.59
N ILE A 306 7.84 -44.85 -14.44
CA ILE A 306 8.60 -45.94 -15.09
C ILE A 306 9.51 -46.51 -14.02
#